data_0132dbcd82074c9a5ea3b90d6ee3b5fb
#
_entry.id   0132dbcd82074c9a5ea3b90d6ee3b5fb
#
_cell.length_a   1.000
_cell.length_b   1.000
_cell.length_c   1.000
_cell.angle_alpha   90.00
_cell.angle_beta   90.00
_cell.angle_gamma   90.00
#
_symmetry.space_group_name_H-M   'P 1'
#
loop_
_entity.id
_entity.type
_entity.pdbx_description
1 polymer ?
#
loop_
_entity_poly.entity_id
_entity_poly.type
_entity_poly.pdbx_seq_one_letter_code
_entity_poly.pdbx_strand_id
1 'polypeptide(L)'
;MFLSLCSGPLVFAAEPAVSAPRAGGTMVHPRYHEQPAWFKNSFLDLREDVAEAAAAHRRVILYFYQDGCPYCKKLLEDNFGQRAISDKTRKHFDVIAINMWGDREVTGLDGKTSTEKIFAQTLKVMFTPTLLFLDERGGVVLRVNGYYPPHKFTTALDYVAGHRERDMSYHEYLAKFAPPPAHGALHPEPYFLKPPYRLARTLRTGKGRLLVLFEQKQCAACDELHRDVFQRRETRALLDKFDVVQLDMWAPTPLQTPGGRDTTAAAWARTLNVDYVPAMVFFDRSGKEVFRAEAYLKAFHVQSVLDYVASGAYLRQPSFQRYIEARADALRKRGVKIDLMK
;
A
#
# COMPACT_ATOMS: atom_id res chain seq x y z
N MET A 1 59.86 35.68 -66.76
CA MET A 1 59.74 35.74 -65.25
C MET A 1 58.45 35.16 -64.86
N PHE A 2 58.44 33.84 -64.68
CA PHE A 2 57.24 33.06 -64.37
C PHE A 2 57.29 32.60 -62.88
N LEU A 3 56.35 33.10 -62.08
CA LEU A 3 56.12 32.60 -60.69
C LEU A 3 55.26 31.37 -60.75
N SER A 4 55.83 30.27 -60.30
CA SER A 4 55.11 28.97 -60.08
C SER A 4 54.48 29.03 -58.71
N LEU A 5 53.15 28.92 -58.61
CA LEU A 5 52.40 28.75 -57.40
C LEU A 5 52.28 27.26 -57.07
N CYS A 6 52.95 26.82 -56.03
CA CYS A 6 52.76 25.48 -55.46
C CYS A 6 51.49 25.45 -54.58
N SER A 7 50.46 24.76 -55.05
CA SER A 7 49.30 24.42 -54.24
C SER A 7 49.58 23.10 -53.54
N GLY A 8 49.83 23.11 -52.22
CA GLY A 8 49.86 21.90 -51.36
C GLY A 8 48.47 21.49 -50.89
N PRO A 9 48.19 20.21 -50.78
CA PRO A 9 46.89 19.74 -50.27
C PRO A 9 46.80 19.98 -48.76
N LEU A 10 45.68 20.59 -48.32
CA LEU A 10 45.30 20.70 -46.94
C LEU A 10 44.86 19.31 -46.44
N VAL A 11 45.68 18.72 -45.56
CA VAL A 11 45.31 17.51 -44.82
C VAL A 11 44.46 17.95 -43.63
N PHE A 12 43.17 17.69 -43.68
CA PHE A 12 42.30 17.77 -42.52
C PHE A 12 42.62 16.60 -41.60
N ALA A 13 43.19 16.89 -40.46
CA ALA A 13 43.31 15.92 -39.36
C ALA A 13 41.90 15.64 -38.83
N ALA A 14 41.47 14.39 -38.96
CA ALA A 14 40.24 13.93 -38.32
C ALA A 14 40.43 13.94 -36.81
N GLU A 15 39.61 14.73 -36.10
CA GLU A 15 39.52 14.64 -34.63
C GLU A 15 39.09 13.23 -34.21
N PRO A 16 39.65 12.67 -33.13
CA PRO A 16 39.24 11.39 -32.63
C PRO A 16 37.82 11.50 -32.09
N ALA A 17 36.89 10.71 -32.65
CA ALA A 17 35.52 10.57 -32.14
C ALA A 17 35.56 10.17 -30.66
N VAL A 18 35.15 11.10 -29.80
CA VAL A 18 34.91 10.81 -28.38
C VAL A 18 33.74 9.83 -28.33
N SER A 19 34.05 8.54 -28.10
CA SER A 19 33.04 7.54 -27.88
C SER A 19 32.30 7.89 -26.58
N ALA A 20 31.01 8.26 -26.71
CA ALA A 20 30.12 8.39 -25.56
C ALA A 20 30.12 7.11 -24.72
N PRO A 21 30.22 7.20 -23.39
CA PRO A 21 30.17 6.03 -22.58
C PRO A 21 28.83 5.31 -22.82
N ARG A 22 28.89 4.09 -23.33
CA ARG A 22 27.73 3.20 -23.40
C ARG A 22 27.25 2.99 -21.96
N ALA A 23 26.18 3.63 -21.60
CA ALA A 23 25.43 3.31 -20.40
C ALA A 23 24.85 1.91 -20.58
N GLY A 24 25.67 0.90 -20.29
CA GLY A 24 25.27 -0.49 -20.15
C GLY A 24 24.55 -0.68 -18.82
N GLY A 25 23.48 0.05 -18.61
CA GLY A 25 22.48 -0.30 -17.62
C GLY A 25 21.65 -1.40 -18.23
N THR A 26 21.84 -2.64 -17.77
CA THR A 26 20.85 -3.68 -17.99
C THR A 26 19.56 -3.15 -17.35
N MET A 27 18.64 -2.65 -18.18
CA MET A 27 17.26 -2.45 -17.72
C MET A 27 16.75 -3.84 -17.33
N VAL A 28 16.81 -4.14 -16.05
CA VAL A 28 16.03 -5.24 -15.50
C VAL A 28 14.60 -4.75 -15.65
N HIS A 29 13.94 -5.15 -16.73
CA HIS A 29 12.51 -4.95 -16.88
C HIS A 29 11.88 -5.49 -15.60
N PRO A 30 11.12 -4.67 -14.85
CA PRO A 30 10.36 -5.19 -13.73
C PRO A 30 9.60 -6.38 -14.26
N ARG A 31 9.77 -7.54 -13.63
CA ARG A 31 9.19 -8.77 -14.13
C ARG A 31 7.70 -8.57 -14.21
N TYR A 32 7.17 -8.59 -15.43
CA TYR A 32 5.74 -8.61 -15.68
C TYR A 32 5.16 -9.84 -14.97
N HIS A 33 4.16 -9.62 -14.14
CA HIS A 33 3.43 -10.71 -13.51
C HIS A 33 2.21 -10.99 -14.37
N GLU A 34 2.26 -12.12 -15.05
CA GLU A 34 1.12 -12.57 -15.83
C GLU A 34 -0.12 -12.70 -14.94
N GLN A 35 -1.20 -12.06 -15.36
CA GLN A 35 -2.46 -12.14 -14.65
C GLN A 35 -3.07 -13.53 -14.87
N PRO A 36 -3.71 -14.14 -13.87
CA PRO A 36 -4.41 -15.40 -14.07
C PRO A 36 -5.39 -15.33 -15.24
N ALA A 37 -5.34 -16.31 -16.16
CA ALA A 37 -6.16 -16.32 -17.35
C ALA A 37 -7.69 -16.30 -17.09
N TRP A 38 -8.10 -16.60 -15.86
CA TRP A 38 -9.50 -16.56 -15.45
C TRP A 38 -9.96 -15.18 -14.95
N PHE A 39 -9.06 -14.19 -14.84
CA PHE A 39 -9.48 -12.82 -14.59
C PHE A 39 -10.36 -12.32 -15.73
N LYS A 40 -11.34 -11.50 -15.40
CA LYS A 40 -12.24 -10.95 -16.41
C LYS A 40 -11.46 -10.07 -17.38
N ASN A 41 -11.52 -10.41 -18.67
CA ASN A 41 -11.04 -9.53 -19.72
C ASN A 41 -12.08 -8.44 -19.97
N SER A 42 -11.90 -7.30 -19.33
CA SER A 42 -12.81 -6.16 -19.34
C SER A 42 -12.31 -5.08 -20.28
N PHE A 43 -13.25 -4.40 -20.96
CA PHE A 43 -13.00 -3.15 -21.67
C PHE A 43 -12.97 -1.94 -20.72
N LEU A 44 -13.12 -2.18 -19.41
CA LEU A 44 -13.08 -1.19 -18.32
C LEU A 44 -14.24 -0.17 -18.35
N ASP A 45 -15.40 -0.53 -18.90
CA ASP A 45 -16.64 0.12 -18.51
C ASP A 45 -17.19 -0.57 -17.25
N LEU A 46 -16.93 0.02 -16.10
CA LEU A 46 -17.26 -0.60 -14.80
C LEU A 46 -18.77 -0.69 -14.56
N ARG A 47 -19.59 0.08 -15.25
CA ARG A 47 -21.05 -0.03 -15.17
C ARG A 47 -21.53 -1.31 -15.80
N GLU A 48 -20.99 -1.62 -16.99
CA GLU A 48 -21.28 -2.86 -17.70
C GLU A 48 -20.73 -4.06 -16.93
N ASP A 49 -19.48 -3.98 -16.47
CA ASP A 49 -18.84 -5.04 -15.70
C ASP A 49 -19.62 -5.40 -14.43
N VAL A 50 -20.10 -4.41 -13.69
CA VAL A 50 -20.90 -4.63 -12.47
C VAL A 50 -22.26 -5.21 -12.82
N ALA A 51 -22.92 -4.71 -13.87
CA ALA A 51 -24.22 -5.23 -14.31
C ALA A 51 -24.13 -6.69 -14.79
N GLU A 52 -23.10 -7.04 -15.55
CA GLU A 52 -22.84 -8.42 -16.00
C GLU A 52 -22.55 -9.36 -14.82
N ALA A 53 -21.70 -8.93 -13.89
CA ALA A 53 -21.40 -9.73 -12.71
C ALA A 53 -22.66 -9.95 -11.86
N ALA A 54 -23.47 -8.91 -11.63
CA ALA A 54 -24.71 -9.01 -10.87
C ALA A 54 -25.73 -9.92 -11.55
N ALA A 55 -25.88 -9.86 -12.88
CA ALA A 55 -26.76 -10.75 -13.65
C ALA A 55 -26.32 -12.23 -13.54
N ALA A 56 -25.01 -12.47 -13.34
CA ALA A 56 -24.45 -13.80 -13.09
C ALA A 56 -24.37 -14.19 -11.61
N HIS A 57 -25.04 -13.45 -10.71
CA HIS A 57 -24.97 -13.61 -9.26
C HIS A 57 -23.55 -13.56 -8.70
N ARG A 58 -22.71 -12.73 -9.30
CA ARG A 58 -21.34 -12.44 -8.85
C ARG A 58 -21.18 -10.96 -8.53
N ARG A 59 -20.08 -10.64 -7.89
CA ARG A 59 -19.64 -9.27 -7.56
C ARG A 59 -18.31 -8.99 -8.26
N VAL A 60 -17.91 -7.73 -8.29
CA VAL A 60 -16.64 -7.32 -8.92
C VAL A 60 -15.57 -7.09 -7.85
N ILE A 61 -14.35 -7.57 -8.14
CA ILE A 61 -13.14 -7.18 -7.44
C ILE A 61 -12.28 -6.38 -8.41
N LEU A 62 -12.03 -5.10 -8.10
CA LEU A 62 -11.03 -4.31 -8.81
C LEU A 62 -9.68 -4.57 -8.16
N TYR A 63 -8.77 -5.18 -8.90
CA TYR A 63 -7.40 -5.47 -8.45
C TYR A 63 -6.43 -4.47 -9.05
N PHE A 64 -5.99 -3.52 -8.22
CA PHE A 64 -4.98 -2.54 -8.60
C PHE A 64 -3.59 -3.11 -8.39
N TYR A 65 -2.80 -3.10 -9.46
CA TYR A 65 -1.43 -3.60 -9.48
C TYR A 65 -0.47 -2.61 -10.15
N GLN A 66 0.82 -2.91 -10.08
CA GLN A 66 1.86 -2.30 -10.90
C GLN A 66 2.90 -3.35 -11.28
N ASP A 67 3.60 -3.12 -12.38
CA ASP A 67 4.68 -4.00 -12.79
C ASP A 67 5.83 -3.99 -11.77
N GLY A 68 6.47 -5.15 -11.57
CA GLY A 68 7.54 -5.29 -10.61
C GLY A 68 7.14 -5.24 -9.12
N CYS A 69 5.85 -5.27 -8.82
CA CYS A 69 5.32 -5.27 -7.47
C CYS A 69 5.50 -6.65 -6.80
N PRO A 70 6.38 -6.81 -5.79
CA PRO A 70 6.62 -8.11 -5.17
C PRO A 70 5.42 -8.63 -4.39
N TYR A 71 4.62 -7.74 -3.78
CA TYR A 71 3.41 -8.13 -3.06
C TYR A 71 2.27 -8.51 -4.00
N CYS A 72 2.24 -7.93 -5.22
CA CYS A 72 1.31 -8.35 -6.26
C CYS A 72 1.62 -9.77 -6.71
N LYS A 73 2.91 -10.07 -6.96
CA LYS A 73 3.38 -11.43 -7.25
C LYS A 73 2.96 -12.39 -6.14
N LYS A 74 3.21 -12.01 -4.89
CA LYS A 74 2.87 -12.83 -3.72
C LYS A 74 1.36 -13.08 -3.61
N LEU A 75 0.51 -12.08 -3.91
CA LEU A 75 -0.95 -12.25 -3.98
C LEU A 75 -1.33 -13.28 -5.05
N LEU A 76 -0.75 -13.19 -6.24
CA LEU A 76 -1.05 -14.10 -7.34
C LEU A 76 -0.59 -15.54 -7.04
N GLU A 77 0.61 -15.71 -6.47
CA GLU A 77 1.18 -17.02 -6.16
C GLU A 77 0.57 -17.67 -4.91
N ASP A 78 0.54 -16.94 -3.79
CA ASP A 78 0.13 -17.51 -2.50
C ASP A 78 -1.40 -17.63 -2.38
N ASN A 79 -2.16 -16.69 -2.94
CA ASN A 79 -3.61 -16.67 -2.83
C ASN A 79 -4.27 -17.28 -4.08
N PHE A 80 -4.15 -16.62 -5.21
CA PHE A 80 -4.80 -17.06 -6.45
C PHE A 80 -4.15 -18.32 -7.05
N GLY A 81 -2.91 -18.66 -6.67
CA GLY A 81 -2.28 -19.94 -6.96
C GLY A 81 -2.87 -21.12 -6.19
N GLN A 82 -3.56 -20.89 -5.07
CA GLN A 82 -4.26 -21.94 -4.33
C GLN A 82 -5.63 -22.23 -4.95
N ARG A 83 -5.85 -23.49 -5.37
CA ARG A 83 -7.09 -23.90 -6.03
C ARG A 83 -8.34 -23.56 -5.20
N ALA A 84 -8.31 -23.78 -3.90
CA ALA A 84 -9.44 -23.50 -3.02
C ALA A 84 -9.83 -22.00 -3.01
N ILE A 85 -8.83 -21.11 -3.07
CA ILE A 85 -9.06 -19.66 -3.10
C ILE A 85 -9.50 -19.22 -4.51
N SER A 86 -8.81 -19.68 -5.54
CA SER A 86 -9.16 -19.34 -6.92
C SER A 86 -10.56 -19.83 -7.30
N ASP A 87 -10.93 -21.07 -6.95
CA ASP A 87 -12.26 -21.61 -7.21
C ASP A 87 -13.35 -20.82 -6.46
N LYS A 88 -13.11 -20.49 -5.19
CA LYS A 88 -14.02 -19.63 -4.40
C LYS A 88 -14.16 -18.26 -5.06
N THR A 89 -13.04 -17.63 -5.44
CA THR A 89 -13.05 -16.30 -6.08
C THR A 89 -13.86 -16.34 -7.38
N ARG A 90 -13.56 -17.27 -8.26
CA ARG A 90 -14.27 -17.43 -9.55
C ARG A 90 -15.76 -17.71 -9.41
N LYS A 91 -16.15 -18.40 -8.35
CA LYS A 91 -17.56 -18.70 -8.09
C LYS A 91 -18.36 -17.44 -7.74
N HIS A 92 -17.75 -16.49 -7.01
CA HIS A 92 -18.48 -15.37 -6.43
C HIS A 92 -18.08 -14.01 -6.98
N PHE A 93 -16.97 -13.94 -7.73
CA PHE A 93 -16.42 -12.67 -8.18
C PHE A 93 -15.89 -12.72 -9.61
N ASP A 94 -16.06 -11.61 -10.32
CA ASP A 94 -15.28 -11.23 -11.48
C ASP A 94 -14.12 -10.35 -11.03
N VAL A 95 -12.89 -10.76 -11.31
CA VAL A 95 -11.70 -9.99 -10.94
C VAL A 95 -11.22 -9.21 -12.16
N ILE A 96 -11.13 -7.88 -12.03
CA ILE A 96 -10.68 -6.97 -13.09
C ILE A 96 -9.36 -6.35 -12.66
N ALA A 97 -8.32 -6.55 -13.44
CA ALA A 97 -6.99 -6.01 -13.17
C ALA A 97 -6.84 -4.60 -13.77
N ILE A 98 -6.41 -3.66 -12.94
CA ILE A 98 -6.17 -2.26 -13.29
C ILE A 98 -4.73 -1.91 -12.95
N ASN A 99 -3.95 -1.49 -13.95
CA ASN A 99 -2.59 -1.01 -13.69
C ASN A 99 -2.67 0.42 -13.13
N MET A 100 -2.20 0.64 -11.88
CA MET A 100 -2.26 1.97 -11.28
C MET A 100 -1.45 3.06 -12.01
N TRP A 101 -0.63 2.66 -12.98
CA TRP A 101 0.15 3.55 -13.85
C TRP A 101 -0.27 3.48 -15.32
N GLY A 102 -1.31 2.68 -15.61
CA GLY A 102 -1.76 2.41 -16.97
C GLY A 102 -2.48 3.59 -17.61
N ASP A 103 -2.51 3.55 -18.94
CA ASP A 103 -3.13 4.57 -19.78
C ASP A 103 -4.37 4.06 -20.51
N ARG A 104 -4.82 2.80 -20.24
CA ARG A 104 -6.10 2.33 -20.80
C ARG A 104 -7.24 3.20 -20.29
N GLU A 105 -8.23 3.39 -21.12
CA GLU A 105 -9.44 4.13 -20.76
C GLU A 105 -10.28 3.32 -19.76
N VAL A 106 -10.77 3.97 -18.73
CA VAL A 106 -11.67 3.42 -17.71
C VAL A 106 -12.88 4.33 -17.61
N THR A 107 -14.07 3.78 -17.82
CA THR A 107 -15.32 4.45 -17.52
C THR A 107 -15.76 4.04 -16.12
N GLY A 108 -15.77 5.01 -15.20
CA GLY A 108 -16.18 4.82 -13.82
C GLY A 108 -17.69 4.61 -13.67
N LEU A 109 -18.11 4.23 -12.48
CA LEU A 109 -19.54 4.03 -12.16
C LEU A 109 -20.39 5.30 -12.29
N ASP A 110 -19.75 6.47 -12.17
CA ASP A 110 -20.38 7.78 -12.41
C ASP A 110 -20.47 8.15 -13.91
N GLY A 111 -20.04 7.24 -14.80
CA GLY A 111 -20.02 7.43 -16.24
C GLY A 111 -18.88 8.30 -16.76
N LYS A 112 -17.99 8.78 -15.89
CA LYS A 112 -16.83 9.56 -16.31
C LYS A 112 -15.73 8.67 -16.80
N THR A 113 -15.12 9.08 -17.88
CA THR A 113 -13.99 8.40 -18.49
C THR A 113 -12.67 9.05 -18.06
N SER A 114 -11.69 8.22 -17.74
CA SER A 114 -10.33 8.63 -17.39
C SER A 114 -9.33 7.54 -17.73
N THR A 115 -8.03 7.78 -17.56
CA THR A 115 -7.04 6.71 -17.64
C THR A 115 -7.02 5.89 -16.36
N GLU A 116 -6.56 4.62 -16.44
CA GLU A 116 -6.35 3.75 -15.27
C GLU A 116 -5.61 4.47 -14.15
N LYS A 117 -4.58 5.23 -14.50
CA LYS A 117 -3.78 6.03 -13.56
C LYS A 117 -4.59 7.12 -12.85
N ILE A 118 -5.39 7.88 -13.57
CA ILE A 118 -6.24 8.92 -12.98
C ILE A 118 -7.32 8.26 -12.14
N PHE A 119 -7.91 7.18 -12.62
CA PHE A 119 -8.90 6.41 -11.90
C PHE A 119 -8.36 5.88 -10.56
N ALA A 120 -7.16 5.27 -10.56
CA ALA A 120 -6.50 4.82 -9.34
C ALA A 120 -6.22 5.98 -8.35
N GLN A 121 -5.80 7.15 -8.86
CA GLN A 121 -5.59 8.36 -8.04
C GLN A 121 -6.90 8.86 -7.40
N THR A 122 -7.98 8.90 -8.18
CA THR A 122 -9.32 9.32 -7.70
C THR A 122 -9.78 8.40 -6.55
N LEU A 123 -9.52 7.10 -6.68
CA LEU A 123 -9.83 6.10 -5.65
C LEU A 123 -8.79 6.04 -4.53
N LYS A 124 -7.79 6.95 -4.53
CA LYS A 124 -6.73 7.03 -3.51
C LYS A 124 -5.99 5.70 -3.33
N VAL A 125 -5.65 5.03 -4.43
CA VAL A 125 -4.83 3.82 -4.40
C VAL A 125 -3.38 4.22 -4.11
N MET A 126 -2.92 3.95 -2.89
CA MET A 126 -1.59 4.33 -2.40
C MET A 126 -0.62 3.15 -2.37
N PHE A 127 -1.13 1.93 -2.36
CA PHE A 127 -0.38 0.68 -2.27
C PHE A 127 -0.79 -0.29 -3.35
N THR A 128 0.13 -1.15 -3.74
CA THR A 128 -0.19 -2.32 -4.57
C THR A 128 0.29 -3.61 -3.89
N PRO A 129 -0.51 -4.67 -3.95
CA PRO A 129 -1.88 -4.71 -4.49
C PRO A 129 -2.87 -3.91 -3.65
N THR A 130 -3.89 -3.35 -4.27
CA THR A 130 -5.12 -2.90 -3.59
C THR A 130 -6.29 -3.62 -4.25
N LEU A 131 -7.20 -4.16 -3.45
CA LEU A 131 -8.41 -4.79 -3.94
C LEU A 131 -9.62 -4.02 -3.41
N LEU A 132 -10.51 -3.62 -4.33
CA LEU A 132 -11.80 -3.06 -3.99
C LEU A 132 -12.87 -4.07 -4.34
N PHE A 133 -13.62 -4.49 -3.33
CA PHE A 133 -14.76 -5.38 -3.52
C PHE A 133 -16.02 -4.52 -3.66
N LEU A 134 -16.74 -4.73 -4.75
CA LEU A 134 -17.94 -3.97 -5.05
C LEU A 134 -19.18 -4.80 -4.77
N ASP A 135 -20.26 -4.13 -4.37
CA ASP A 135 -21.60 -4.73 -4.34
C ASP A 135 -22.22 -4.78 -5.75
N GLU A 136 -23.45 -5.24 -5.84
CA GLU A 136 -24.21 -5.40 -7.09
C GLU A 136 -24.57 -4.07 -7.76
N ARG A 137 -24.34 -2.93 -7.08
CA ARG A 137 -24.56 -1.57 -7.57
C ARG A 137 -23.27 -0.81 -7.82
N GLY A 138 -22.14 -1.46 -7.56
CA GLY A 138 -20.80 -0.86 -7.68
C GLY A 138 -20.33 -0.12 -6.42
N GLY A 139 -21.07 -0.13 -5.33
CA GLY A 139 -20.63 0.42 -4.05
C GLY A 139 -19.44 -0.38 -3.50
N VAL A 140 -18.41 0.31 -3.01
CA VAL A 140 -17.27 -0.36 -2.36
C VAL A 140 -17.69 -0.84 -0.98
N VAL A 141 -17.75 -2.16 -0.79
CA VAL A 141 -18.14 -2.80 0.48
C VAL A 141 -16.94 -3.26 1.30
N LEU A 142 -15.79 -3.48 0.65
CA LEU A 142 -14.54 -3.78 1.34
C LEU A 142 -13.35 -3.27 0.53
N ARG A 143 -12.38 -2.69 1.23
CA ARG A 143 -11.09 -2.29 0.68
C ARG A 143 -9.98 -3.04 1.38
N VAL A 144 -9.15 -3.74 0.61
CA VAL A 144 -7.95 -4.42 1.10
C VAL A 144 -6.73 -3.73 0.51
N ASN A 145 -5.90 -3.13 1.37
CA ASN A 145 -4.65 -2.50 0.97
C ASN A 145 -3.47 -3.43 1.27
N GLY A 146 -2.66 -3.68 0.25
CA GLY A 146 -1.50 -4.55 0.36
C GLY A 146 -1.85 -6.05 0.35
N TYR A 147 -0.85 -6.86 0.66
CA TYR A 147 -0.96 -8.32 0.65
C TYR A 147 -1.65 -8.84 1.91
N TYR A 148 -2.69 -9.61 1.74
CA TYR A 148 -3.28 -10.44 2.79
C TYR A 148 -2.77 -11.88 2.67
N PRO A 149 -2.32 -12.51 3.75
CA PRO A 149 -2.01 -13.94 3.71
C PRO A 149 -3.27 -14.77 3.47
N PRO A 150 -3.15 -16.00 2.94
CA PRO A 150 -4.28 -16.81 2.45
C PRO A 150 -5.48 -16.90 3.39
N HIS A 151 -5.25 -17.12 4.69
CA HIS A 151 -6.33 -17.21 5.67
C HIS A 151 -7.14 -15.93 5.83
N LYS A 152 -6.47 -14.76 5.84
CA LYS A 152 -7.14 -13.45 5.90
C LYS A 152 -7.83 -13.11 4.59
N PHE A 153 -7.19 -13.47 3.46
CA PHE A 153 -7.76 -13.25 2.15
C PHE A 153 -9.04 -14.08 1.95
N THR A 154 -9.03 -15.35 2.40
CA THR A 154 -10.22 -16.19 2.40
C THR A 154 -11.34 -15.58 3.26
N THR A 155 -11.00 -15.04 4.44
CA THR A 155 -11.98 -14.36 5.30
C THR A 155 -12.60 -13.13 4.61
N ALA A 156 -11.81 -12.36 3.84
CA ALA A 156 -12.32 -11.24 3.06
C ALA A 156 -13.27 -11.70 1.95
N LEU A 157 -12.92 -12.77 1.25
CA LEU A 157 -13.80 -13.39 0.25
C LEU A 157 -15.11 -13.87 0.86
N ASP A 158 -15.06 -14.55 2.01
CA ASP A 158 -16.24 -15.08 2.71
C ASP A 158 -17.16 -13.97 3.24
N TYR A 159 -16.57 -12.85 3.70
CA TYR A 159 -17.32 -11.69 4.14
C TYR A 159 -18.16 -11.09 3.02
N VAL A 160 -17.52 -10.82 1.87
CA VAL A 160 -18.21 -10.17 0.74
C VAL A 160 -19.11 -11.15 -0.01
N ALA A 161 -18.67 -12.39 -0.24
CA ALA A 161 -19.50 -13.42 -0.90
C ALA A 161 -20.74 -13.77 -0.08
N GLY A 162 -20.64 -13.69 1.24
CA GLY A 162 -21.76 -13.96 2.16
C GLY A 162 -22.62 -12.73 2.47
N HIS A 163 -22.41 -11.60 1.80
CA HIS A 163 -23.12 -10.33 2.02
C HIS A 163 -23.11 -9.85 3.49
N ARG A 164 -22.01 -10.16 4.22
CA ARG A 164 -21.92 -9.87 5.65
C ARG A 164 -21.81 -8.39 5.98
N GLU A 165 -21.47 -7.54 5.01
CA GLU A 165 -21.50 -6.08 5.15
C GLU A 165 -22.90 -5.53 5.50
N ARG A 166 -23.95 -6.31 5.28
CA ARG A 166 -25.32 -5.98 5.68
C ARG A 166 -25.59 -6.19 7.17
N ASP A 167 -24.83 -7.09 7.79
CA ASP A 167 -25.06 -7.54 9.16
C ASP A 167 -24.04 -6.91 10.14
N MET A 168 -22.78 -6.75 9.71
CA MET A 168 -21.69 -6.30 10.56
C MET A 168 -20.55 -5.70 9.74
N SER A 169 -19.72 -4.87 10.36
CA SER A 169 -18.49 -4.37 9.73
C SER A 169 -17.49 -5.50 9.48
N TYR A 170 -16.58 -5.32 8.51
CA TYR A 170 -15.50 -6.27 8.27
C TYR A 170 -14.59 -6.44 9.49
N HIS A 171 -14.41 -5.39 10.26
CA HIS A 171 -13.70 -5.41 11.53
C HIS A 171 -14.32 -6.42 12.53
N GLU A 172 -15.62 -6.36 12.74
CA GLU A 172 -16.35 -7.30 13.61
C GLU A 172 -16.33 -8.73 13.06
N TYR A 173 -16.43 -8.87 11.74
CA TYR A 173 -16.35 -10.15 11.07
C TYR A 173 -14.99 -10.82 11.26
N LEU A 174 -13.89 -10.04 11.08
CA LEU A 174 -12.53 -10.52 11.34
C LEU A 174 -12.35 -10.99 12.79
N ALA A 175 -12.83 -10.19 13.75
CA ALA A 175 -12.74 -10.58 15.16
C ALA A 175 -13.41 -11.90 15.47
N LYS A 176 -14.52 -12.17 14.78
CA LYS A 176 -15.36 -13.36 15.05
C LYS A 176 -14.90 -14.60 14.29
N PHE A 177 -14.40 -14.44 13.06
CA PHE A 177 -14.21 -15.55 12.13
C PHE A 177 -12.77 -15.74 11.62
N ALA A 178 -11.88 -14.73 11.76
CA ALA A 178 -10.49 -14.92 11.37
C ALA A 178 -9.72 -15.69 12.44
N PRO A 179 -9.26 -16.91 12.15
CA PRO A 179 -8.44 -17.64 13.11
C PRO A 179 -7.06 -16.99 13.22
N PRO A 180 -6.55 -16.77 14.43
CA PRO A 180 -5.23 -16.20 14.60
C PRO A 180 -4.17 -17.24 14.86
N PRO A 181 -3.03 -17.25 14.21
CA PRO A 181 -1.79 -17.66 14.84
C PRO A 181 -1.03 -16.43 15.29
N ALA A 182 -0.90 -16.22 16.58
CA ALA A 182 -0.12 -15.11 17.11
C ALA A 182 0.28 -15.34 18.57
N HIS A 183 1.23 -14.53 19.03
CA HIS A 183 1.79 -14.60 20.38
C HIS A 183 0.74 -14.36 21.49
N GLY A 184 -0.41 -13.76 21.18
CA GLY A 184 -1.51 -13.57 22.13
C GLY A 184 -1.38 -12.36 23.04
N ALA A 185 -0.40 -11.46 22.80
CA ALA A 185 -0.20 -10.23 23.55
C ALA A 185 0.24 -9.08 22.64
N LEU A 186 0.03 -7.84 23.08
CA LEU A 186 0.67 -6.69 22.44
C LEU A 186 2.15 -6.68 22.79
N HIS A 187 2.95 -5.99 21.97
CA HIS A 187 4.39 -5.82 22.16
C HIS A 187 4.70 -4.38 22.60
N PRO A 188 4.64 -4.05 23.91
CA PRO A 188 4.97 -2.70 24.38
C PRO A 188 6.46 -2.43 24.19
N GLU A 189 6.78 -1.32 23.52
CA GLU A 189 8.14 -0.85 23.38
C GLU A 189 8.45 0.26 24.39
N PRO A 190 9.68 0.34 24.92
CA PRO A 190 10.02 1.32 25.97
C PRO A 190 9.79 2.78 25.57
N TYR A 191 9.86 3.07 24.26
CA TYR A 191 9.70 4.41 23.69
C TYR A 191 8.26 4.75 23.29
N PHE A 192 7.33 3.83 23.47
CA PHE A 192 5.91 4.12 23.27
C PHE A 192 5.34 4.97 24.41
N LEU A 193 4.42 5.84 24.04
CA LEU A 193 3.66 6.62 25.00
C LEU A 193 2.89 5.70 25.95
N LYS A 194 2.83 6.11 27.20
CA LYS A 194 2.08 5.40 28.25
C LYS A 194 0.77 6.14 28.58
N PRO A 195 -0.28 5.44 29.04
CA PRO A 195 -1.48 6.12 29.51
C PRO A 195 -1.20 7.07 30.68
N PRO A 196 -2.01 8.10 30.87
CA PRO A 196 -3.22 8.42 30.10
C PRO A 196 -2.90 9.08 28.75
N TYR A 197 -3.58 8.61 27.68
CA TYR A 197 -3.34 9.07 26.31
C TYR A 197 -4.10 10.37 26.01
N ARG A 198 -3.43 11.52 26.14
CA ARG A 198 -3.95 12.85 25.79
C ARG A 198 -3.30 13.32 24.50
N LEU A 199 -3.73 12.77 23.34
CA LEU A 199 -3.01 12.91 22.08
C LEU A 199 -3.01 14.35 21.56
N ALA A 200 -4.07 15.13 21.78
CA ALA A 200 -4.09 16.54 21.45
C ALA A 200 -3.00 17.34 22.21
N ARG A 201 -2.76 17.02 23.49
CA ARG A 201 -1.68 17.62 24.27
C ARG A 201 -0.33 17.14 23.76
N THR A 202 -0.17 15.83 23.53
CA THR A 202 1.08 15.23 23.03
C THR A 202 1.55 15.90 21.76
N LEU A 203 0.68 16.17 20.79
CA LEU A 203 1.02 16.86 19.55
C LEU A 203 1.56 18.28 19.76
N ARG A 204 1.07 18.98 20.79
CA ARG A 204 1.54 20.34 21.11
C ARG A 204 2.86 20.36 21.84
N THR A 205 3.07 19.45 22.79
CA THR A 205 4.22 19.45 23.72
C THR A 205 5.32 18.47 23.35
N GLY A 206 5.03 17.48 22.49
CA GLY A 206 5.97 16.46 22.03
C GLY A 206 6.64 16.82 20.71
N LYS A 207 6.92 15.79 19.91
CA LYS A 207 7.66 15.90 18.64
C LYS A 207 6.86 16.56 17.52
N GLY A 208 5.55 16.77 17.72
CA GLY A 208 4.64 17.39 16.74
C GLY A 208 4.30 16.50 15.54
N ARG A 209 4.60 15.22 15.64
CA ARG A 209 4.21 14.15 14.72
C ARG A 209 3.81 12.95 15.56
N LEU A 210 2.60 12.48 15.37
CA LEU A 210 2.07 11.33 16.10
C LEU A 210 1.92 10.15 15.17
N LEU A 211 2.44 9.02 15.58
CA LEU A 211 2.14 7.70 15.01
C LEU A 211 1.20 6.96 15.97
N VAL A 212 0.01 6.64 15.49
CA VAL A 212 -0.90 5.72 16.17
C VAL A 212 -0.77 4.37 15.51
N LEU A 213 -0.30 3.40 16.27
CA LEU A 213 -0.16 2.02 15.87
C LEU A 213 -1.35 1.23 16.44
N PHE A 214 -2.30 0.90 15.57
CA PHE A 214 -3.37 -0.01 15.94
C PHE A 214 -2.94 -1.45 15.72
N GLU A 215 -3.11 -2.25 16.73
CA GLU A 215 -2.77 -3.67 16.75
C GLU A 215 -3.85 -4.48 17.45
N GLN A 216 -3.66 -5.77 17.50
CA GLN A 216 -4.47 -6.68 18.30
C GLN A 216 -3.59 -7.78 18.90
N LYS A 217 -4.05 -8.39 19.99
CA LYS A 217 -3.28 -9.43 20.70
C LYS A 217 -2.95 -10.63 19.82
N GLN A 218 -3.87 -11.02 18.97
CA GLN A 218 -3.70 -12.14 18.04
C GLN A 218 -3.33 -11.61 16.65
N CYS A 219 -2.03 -11.33 16.42
CA CYS A 219 -1.57 -10.69 15.19
C CYS A 219 -0.13 -11.10 14.83
N ALA A 220 0.02 -12.15 14.01
CA ALA A 220 1.34 -12.58 13.55
C ALA A 220 2.13 -11.48 12.79
N ALA A 221 1.43 -10.63 12.04
CA ALA A 221 2.06 -9.50 11.35
C ALA A 221 2.54 -8.41 12.34
N CYS A 222 1.82 -8.21 13.46
CA CYS A 222 2.27 -7.33 14.53
C CYS A 222 3.49 -7.92 15.23
N ASP A 223 3.49 -9.24 15.52
CA ASP A 223 4.63 -9.94 16.09
C ASP A 223 5.90 -9.78 15.23
N GLU A 224 5.76 -9.89 13.91
CA GLU A 224 6.88 -9.70 12.98
C GLU A 224 7.34 -8.23 12.97
N LEU A 225 6.40 -7.28 12.93
CA LEU A 225 6.70 -5.86 12.96
C LEU A 225 7.59 -5.50 14.17
N HIS A 226 7.24 -6.01 15.36
CA HIS A 226 7.99 -5.75 16.57
C HIS A 226 9.28 -6.54 16.68
N ARG A 227 9.29 -7.84 16.35
CA ARG A 227 10.47 -8.70 16.52
C ARG A 227 11.57 -8.48 15.49
N ASP A 228 11.21 -8.04 14.28
CA ASP A 228 12.17 -7.77 13.21
C ASP A 228 12.24 -6.29 12.85
N VAL A 229 11.16 -5.73 12.31
CA VAL A 229 11.20 -4.43 11.64
C VAL A 229 11.54 -3.29 12.61
N PHE A 230 10.93 -3.27 13.78
CA PHE A 230 11.15 -2.23 14.79
C PHE A 230 12.49 -2.38 15.52
N GLN A 231 13.13 -3.56 15.51
CA GLN A 231 14.45 -3.77 16.10
C GLN A 231 15.59 -3.29 15.19
N ARG A 232 15.32 -3.01 13.92
CA ARG A 232 16.33 -2.53 12.98
C ARG A 232 16.74 -1.10 13.31
N ARG A 233 18.05 -0.83 13.35
CA ARG A 233 18.62 0.47 13.70
C ARG A 233 18.03 1.62 12.86
N GLU A 234 17.88 1.40 11.56
CA GLU A 234 17.35 2.38 10.63
C GLU A 234 15.88 2.71 10.92
N THR A 235 15.09 1.70 11.28
CA THR A 235 13.68 1.87 11.65
C THR A 235 13.56 2.63 12.97
N ARG A 236 14.40 2.31 13.96
CA ARG A 236 14.45 3.01 15.24
C ARG A 236 14.74 4.50 15.06
N ALA A 237 15.76 4.84 14.26
CA ALA A 237 16.11 6.22 13.96
C ALA A 237 14.98 7.02 13.30
N LEU A 238 14.09 6.33 12.57
CA LEU A 238 12.90 6.95 11.99
C LEU A 238 11.77 7.09 13.01
N LEU A 239 11.52 6.05 13.83
CA LEU A 239 10.51 6.07 14.89
C LEU A 239 10.81 7.16 15.94
N ASP A 240 12.08 7.46 16.19
CA ASP A 240 12.50 8.53 17.10
C ASP A 240 12.02 9.93 16.66
N LYS A 241 11.56 10.09 15.43
CA LYS A 241 10.98 11.35 14.94
C LYS A 241 9.48 11.52 15.27
N PHE A 242 8.87 10.53 15.90
CA PHE A 242 7.44 10.49 16.23
C PHE A 242 7.21 10.29 17.72
N ASP A 243 6.12 10.84 18.20
CA ASP A 243 5.46 10.35 19.40
C ASP A 243 4.64 9.12 18.97
N VAL A 244 4.94 7.95 19.54
CA VAL A 244 4.30 6.68 19.13
C VAL A 244 3.38 6.20 20.22
N VAL A 245 2.13 5.91 19.86
CA VAL A 245 1.16 5.26 20.75
C VAL A 245 0.71 3.95 20.15
N GLN A 246 0.75 2.88 20.94
CA GLN A 246 0.22 1.57 20.60
C GLN A 246 -1.17 1.41 21.22
N LEU A 247 -2.15 1.01 20.42
CA LEU A 247 -3.53 0.82 20.86
C LEU A 247 -4.02 -0.56 20.40
N ASP A 248 -4.59 -1.31 21.35
CA ASP A 248 -5.38 -2.49 20.98
C ASP A 248 -6.71 -2.02 20.36
N MET A 249 -6.90 -2.33 19.08
CA MET A 249 -8.07 -1.90 18.32
C MET A 249 -9.42 -2.43 18.87
N TRP A 250 -9.37 -3.39 19.80
CA TRP A 250 -10.55 -3.99 20.44
C TRP A 250 -10.75 -3.54 21.88
N ALA A 251 -9.75 -2.88 22.47
CA ALA A 251 -9.80 -2.54 23.88
C ALA A 251 -10.63 -1.29 24.19
N PRO A 252 -11.32 -1.25 25.32
CA PRO A 252 -12.02 -0.06 25.82
C PRO A 252 -11.06 0.96 26.47
N THR A 253 -9.77 0.95 26.08
CA THR A 253 -8.73 1.82 26.64
C THR A 253 -9.09 3.29 26.42
N PRO A 254 -9.28 4.11 27.48
CA PRO A 254 -9.66 5.50 27.35
C PRO A 254 -8.53 6.33 26.72
N LEU A 255 -8.89 7.25 25.85
CA LEU A 255 -7.96 8.21 25.25
C LEU A 255 -8.66 9.48 24.83
N GLN A 256 -7.87 10.57 24.68
CA GLN A 256 -8.28 11.77 23.98
C GLN A 256 -7.62 11.79 22.59
N THR A 257 -8.43 11.91 21.55
CA THR A 257 -7.94 11.93 20.16
C THR A 257 -7.07 13.17 19.88
N PRO A 258 -6.34 13.21 18.73
CA PRO A 258 -5.63 14.41 18.28
C PRO A 258 -6.51 15.66 18.19
N GLY A 259 -7.78 15.51 17.84
CA GLY A 259 -8.77 16.58 17.79
C GLY A 259 -9.41 16.92 19.15
N GLY A 260 -8.94 16.35 20.26
CA GLY A 260 -9.40 16.67 21.61
C GLY A 260 -10.67 15.94 22.09
N ARG A 261 -11.23 15.02 21.29
CA ARG A 261 -12.44 14.25 21.65
C ARG A 261 -12.07 13.07 22.54
N ASP A 262 -12.77 12.91 23.66
CA ASP A 262 -12.63 11.73 24.50
C ASP A 262 -13.34 10.52 23.88
N THR A 263 -12.68 9.38 23.92
CA THR A 263 -13.15 8.13 23.30
C THR A 263 -12.40 6.92 23.87
N THR A 264 -12.62 5.74 23.29
CA THR A 264 -11.82 4.54 23.57
C THR A 264 -11.06 4.08 22.33
N ALA A 265 -10.01 3.28 22.52
CA ALA A 265 -9.23 2.73 21.40
C ALA A 265 -10.11 2.00 20.38
N ALA A 266 -11.02 1.12 20.86
CA ALA A 266 -11.95 0.40 19.99
C ALA A 266 -12.93 1.32 19.26
N ALA A 267 -13.50 2.32 19.94
CA ALA A 267 -14.42 3.25 19.31
C ALA A 267 -13.71 4.14 18.27
N TRP A 268 -12.46 4.53 18.56
CA TRP A 268 -11.68 5.35 17.63
C TRP A 268 -11.22 4.55 16.41
N ALA A 269 -10.76 3.30 16.58
CA ALA A 269 -10.44 2.41 15.47
C ALA A 269 -11.62 2.27 14.49
N ARG A 270 -12.85 2.07 15.01
CA ARG A 270 -14.07 2.07 14.18
C ARG A 270 -14.32 3.40 13.49
N THR A 271 -14.17 4.52 14.20
CA THR A 271 -14.37 5.86 13.60
C THR A 271 -13.38 6.13 12.46
N LEU A 272 -12.15 5.60 12.57
CA LEU A 272 -11.13 5.70 11.55
C LEU A 272 -11.26 4.63 10.45
N ASN A 273 -12.22 3.71 10.56
CA ASN A 273 -12.38 2.55 9.68
C ASN A 273 -11.07 1.74 9.55
N VAL A 274 -10.45 1.41 10.70
CA VAL A 274 -9.28 0.53 10.74
C VAL A 274 -9.75 -0.91 10.65
N ASP A 275 -9.59 -1.51 9.47
CA ASP A 275 -10.02 -2.89 9.18
C ASP A 275 -8.86 -3.88 9.11
N TYR A 276 -7.63 -3.40 9.11
CA TYR A 276 -6.43 -4.22 9.04
C TYR A 276 -5.42 -3.81 10.11
N VAL A 277 -4.72 -4.81 10.69
CA VAL A 277 -3.61 -4.60 11.63
C VAL A 277 -2.37 -5.41 11.22
N PRO A 278 -1.16 -4.88 11.50
CA PRO A 278 -0.91 -3.58 12.12
C PRO A 278 -1.30 -2.41 11.21
N ALA A 279 -1.92 -1.39 11.77
CA ALA A 279 -2.24 -0.15 11.07
C ALA A 279 -1.44 1.01 11.66
N MET A 280 -0.72 1.72 10.80
CA MET A 280 0.02 2.93 11.14
C MET A 280 -0.75 4.15 10.65
N VAL A 281 -1.28 4.96 11.57
CA VAL A 281 -2.02 6.19 11.24
C VAL A 281 -1.22 7.39 11.74
N PHE A 282 -0.92 8.33 10.87
CA PHE A 282 -0.05 9.46 11.15
C PHE A 282 -0.82 10.77 11.21
N PHE A 283 -0.52 11.55 12.24
CA PHE A 283 -1.11 12.87 12.46
C PHE A 283 -0.02 13.94 12.52
N ASP A 284 -0.30 15.09 11.93
CA ASP A 284 0.54 16.27 12.04
C ASP A 284 0.27 17.04 13.35
N ARG A 285 1.00 18.14 13.54
CA ARG A 285 0.88 19.00 14.74
C ARG A 285 -0.52 19.59 14.94
N SER A 286 -1.28 19.74 13.88
CA SER A 286 -2.67 20.24 13.95
C SER A 286 -3.68 19.18 14.39
N GLY A 287 -3.26 17.92 14.45
CA GLY A 287 -4.14 16.77 14.70
C GLY A 287 -4.83 16.24 13.46
N LYS A 288 -4.43 16.71 12.27
CA LYS A 288 -4.94 16.20 11.00
C LYS A 288 -4.22 14.91 10.62
N GLU A 289 -4.97 13.89 10.21
CA GLU A 289 -4.41 12.71 9.58
C GLU A 289 -3.75 13.08 8.25
N VAL A 290 -2.47 12.73 8.10
CA VAL A 290 -1.68 13.05 6.91
C VAL A 290 -1.32 11.84 6.07
N PHE A 291 -1.28 10.67 6.68
CA PHE A 291 -1.01 9.41 6.00
C PHE A 291 -1.46 8.22 6.84
N ARG A 292 -1.75 7.11 6.19
CA ARG A 292 -1.94 5.81 6.86
C ARG A 292 -1.39 4.67 6.03
N ALA A 293 -0.96 3.63 6.71
CA ALA A 293 -0.55 2.37 6.13
C ALA A 293 -1.27 1.22 6.83
N GLU A 294 -2.29 0.70 6.19
CA GLU A 294 -3.07 -0.45 6.62
C GLU A 294 -2.73 -1.64 5.71
N ALA A 295 -1.52 -2.17 5.86
CA ALA A 295 -1.01 -3.22 4.99
C ALA A 295 0.05 -4.06 5.70
N TYR A 296 0.18 -5.31 5.27
CA TYR A 296 1.33 -6.13 5.64
C TYR A 296 2.58 -5.61 4.92
N LEU A 297 3.47 -4.95 5.64
CA LEU A 297 4.66 -4.30 5.10
C LEU A 297 5.94 -4.87 5.72
N LYS A 298 6.95 -5.08 4.89
CA LYS A 298 8.33 -5.43 5.29
C LYS A 298 9.16 -4.17 5.59
N ALA A 299 10.35 -4.38 6.13
CA ALA A 299 11.19 -3.31 6.67
C ALA A 299 11.40 -2.12 5.74
N PHE A 300 11.73 -2.36 4.47
CA PHE A 300 11.95 -1.27 3.51
C PHE A 300 10.69 -0.40 3.33
N HIS A 301 9.52 -1.01 3.27
CA HIS A 301 8.26 -0.29 3.10
C HIS A 301 7.86 0.46 4.39
N VAL A 302 8.02 -0.16 5.56
CA VAL A 302 7.77 0.49 6.85
C VAL A 302 8.70 1.71 7.02
N GLN A 303 10.00 1.55 6.74
CA GLN A 303 10.95 2.64 6.76
C GLN A 303 10.59 3.74 5.76
N SER A 304 10.08 3.38 4.58
CA SER A 304 9.66 4.35 3.57
C SER A 304 8.42 5.13 4.02
N VAL A 305 7.46 4.48 4.67
CA VAL A 305 6.29 5.15 5.27
C VAL A 305 6.72 6.13 6.36
N LEU A 306 7.56 5.68 7.28
CA LEU A 306 8.08 6.53 8.35
C LEU A 306 8.86 7.74 7.80
N ASP A 307 9.73 7.51 6.83
CA ASP A 307 10.53 8.57 6.22
C ASP A 307 9.68 9.56 5.40
N TYR A 308 8.68 9.06 4.67
CA TYR A 308 7.73 9.86 3.91
C TYR A 308 7.00 10.90 4.78
N VAL A 309 6.54 10.46 5.94
CA VAL A 309 5.86 11.37 6.88
C VAL A 309 6.86 12.23 7.66
N ALA A 310 7.94 11.65 8.17
CA ALA A 310 8.92 12.38 8.97
C ALA A 310 9.60 13.51 8.21
N SER A 311 9.89 13.31 6.92
CA SER A 311 10.52 14.32 6.05
C SER A 311 9.53 15.35 5.50
N GLY A 312 8.23 15.15 5.69
CA GLY A 312 7.18 15.96 5.06
C GLY A 312 7.11 15.78 3.54
N ALA A 313 7.64 14.67 3.02
CA ALA A 313 7.65 14.39 1.58
C ALA A 313 6.24 14.31 1.00
N TYR A 314 5.25 13.88 1.78
CA TYR A 314 3.84 13.80 1.40
C TYR A 314 3.26 15.15 0.93
N LEU A 315 3.84 16.27 1.37
CA LEU A 315 3.43 17.62 0.93
C LEU A 315 3.92 17.95 -0.48
N ARG A 316 5.04 17.35 -0.92
CA ARG A 316 5.67 17.63 -2.21
C ARG A 316 5.46 16.54 -3.24
N GLN A 317 5.35 15.30 -2.80
CA GLN A 317 5.09 14.12 -3.61
C GLN A 317 3.90 13.35 -3.04
N PRO A 318 2.68 13.63 -3.48
CA PRO A 318 1.47 12.99 -2.95
C PRO A 318 1.34 11.51 -3.33
N SER A 319 2.08 11.05 -4.36
CA SER A 319 2.12 9.63 -4.70
C SER A 319 3.19 8.91 -3.88
N PHE A 320 2.77 8.10 -2.91
CA PHE A 320 3.68 7.30 -2.09
C PHE A 320 4.49 6.29 -2.92
N GLN A 321 3.91 5.73 -3.99
CA GLN A 321 4.64 4.80 -4.86
C GLN A 321 5.81 5.46 -5.57
N ARG A 322 5.63 6.68 -6.12
CA ARG A 322 6.74 7.44 -6.70
C ARG A 322 7.80 7.80 -5.67
N TYR A 323 7.37 8.08 -4.45
CA TYR A 323 8.32 8.33 -3.37
C TYR A 323 9.16 7.08 -3.03
N ILE A 324 8.54 5.90 -2.94
CA ILE A 324 9.25 4.64 -2.70
C ILE A 324 10.28 4.36 -3.80
N GLU A 325 9.91 4.53 -5.07
CA GLU A 325 10.82 4.34 -6.19
C GLU A 325 12.03 5.27 -6.11
N ALA A 326 11.79 6.57 -5.95
CA ALA A 326 12.86 7.55 -5.82
C ALA A 326 13.76 7.26 -4.60
N ARG A 327 13.18 6.85 -3.49
CA ARG A 327 13.92 6.44 -2.29
C ARG A 327 14.75 5.19 -2.53
N ALA A 328 14.20 4.18 -3.19
CA ALA A 328 14.93 2.97 -3.55
C ALA A 328 16.14 3.28 -4.44
N ASP A 329 15.96 4.12 -5.45
CA ASP A 329 17.06 4.54 -6.34
C ASP A 329 18.13 5.33 -5.60
N ALA A 330 17.74 6.24 -4.71
CA ALA A 330 18.70 6.98 -3.89
C ALA A 330 19.50 6.06 -2.96
N LEU A 331 18.90 5.03 -2.42
CA LEU A 331 19.57 4.03 -1.58
C LEU A 331 20.53 3.15 -2.41
N ARG A 332 20.09 2.67 -3.59
CA ARG A 332 20.92 1.88 -4.51
C ARG A 332 22.15 2.66 -4.95
N LYS A 333 22.01 3.95 -5.30
CA LYS A 333 23.14 4.85 -5.65
C LYS A 333 24.17 4.98 -4.52
N ARG A 334 23.74 4.80 -3.27
CA ARG A 334 24.63 4.77 -2.09
C ARG A 334 25.17 3.37 -1.75
N GLY A 335 24.95 2.38 -2.63
CA GLY A 335 25.43 1.01 -2.45
C GLY A 335 24.60 0.16 -1.48
N VAL A 336 23.44 0.64 -1.05
CA VAL A 336 22.57 -0.14 -0.15
C VAL A 336 21.81 -1.20 -0.95
N LYS A 337 21.98 -2.46 -0.58
CA LYS A 337 21.18 -3.56 -1.14
C LYS A 337 19.78 -3.50 -0.53
N ILE A 338 18.77 -3.34 -1.37
CA ILE A 338 17.37 -3.33 -0.94
C ILE A 338 16.76 -4.68 -1.24
N ASP A 339 16.25 -5.32 -0.20
CA ASP A 339 15.39 -6.49 -0.32
C ASP A 339 13.97 -6.04 0.03
N LEU A 340 13.08 -6.09 -0.95
CA LEU A 340 11.69 -5.63 -0.79
C LEU A 340 10.84 -6.62 0.01
N MET A 341 11.35 -7.83 0.25
CA MET A 341 10.62 -8.92 0.91
C MET A 341 11.17 -9.29 2.30
N LYS A 342 12.19 -8.57 2.75
CA LYS A 342 12.76 -8.72 4.11
C LYS A 342 12.50 -7.52 4.99
#